data_a9a0a4f63722e5f893d4470dcaaa2c9f
#
_entry.id   a9a0a4f63722e5f893d4470dcaaa2c9f
#
_cell.length_a   1.000
_cell.length_b   1.000
_cell.length_c   1.000
_cell.angle_alpha   90.00
_cell.angle_beta   90.00
_cell.angle_gamma   90.00
#
_symmetry.space_group_name_H-M   'P 1'
#
loop_
_entity.id
_entity.type
_entity.pdbx_description
1 polymer ?
#
loop_
_entity_poly.entity_id
_entity_poly.type
_entity_poly.pdbx_seq_one_letter_code
_entity_poly.pdbx_strand_id
1 'polypeptide(L)'
;TSPEDVNNFINAGIDILAPSIGNVHGDYGPAGPKEGQLHYGRLEAIDKQINKRVLIALHGTNDFPAEVMQRCIRSGAVKLNVNKLLLEVGNEVLRKYAPTTPLAKLIDMQMEVIQKETERWMDICGSSGKA
;
A
#
# COMPACT_ATOMS: atom_id res chain seq x y z
N THR A 1 16.29 -3.88 -4.13
CA THR A 1 16.53 -5.24 -3.60
C THR A 1 16.70 -6.18 -4.77
N SER A 2 17.81 -6.93 -4.80
CA SER A 2 18.02 -7.96 -5.81
C SER A 2 17.51 -9.32 -5.30
N PRO A 3 17.10 -10.24 -6.20
CA PRO A 3 16.72 -11.59 -5.77
C PRO A 3 17.86 -12.35 -5.08
N GLU A 4 19.10 -12.09 -5.46
CA GLU A 4 20.30 -12.72 -4.89
C GLU A 4 20.49 -12.37 -3.42
N ASP A 5 20.12 -11.15 -3.01
CA ASP A 5 20.25 -10.68 -1.62
C ASP A 5 19.23 -11.28 -0.66
N VAL A 6 18.13 -11.86 -1.19
CA VAL A 6 17.00 -12.35 -0.39
C VAL A 6 17.42 -13.36 0.67
N ASN A 7 18.32 -14.29 0.33
CA ASN A 7 18.77 -15.29 1.27
C ASN A 7 19.55 -14.69 2.46
N ASN A 8 20.28 -13.58 2.25
CA ASN A 8 20.99 -12.90 3.32
C ASN A 8 20.00 -12.33 4.36
N PHE A 9 18.90 -11.75 3.90
CA PHE A 9 17.84 -11.25 4.78
C PHE A 9 17.15 -12.39 5.53
N ILE A 10 16.80 -13.48 4.84
CA ILE A 10 16.15 -14.64 5.46
C ILE A 10 17.08 -15.27 6.52
N ASN A 11 18.37 -15.42 6.23
CA ASN A 11 19.34 -15.96 7.17
C ASN A 11 19.57 -15.05 8.38
N ALA A 12 19.27 -13.75 8.27
CA ALA A 12 19.26 -12.83 9.38
C ALA A 12 18.02 -12.97 10.30
N GLY A 13 17.07 -13.85 9.97
CA GLY A 13 15.92 -14.18 10.80
C GLY A 13 14.74 -13.22 10.68
N ILE A 14 14.51 -12.63 9.51
CA ILE A 14 13.33 -11.78 9.28
C ILE A 14 12.07 -12.64 9.05
N ASP A 15 10.91 -12.09 9.41
CA ASP A 15 9.59 -12.66 9.08
C ASP A 15 8.99 -12.04 7.82
N ILE A 16 9.31 -10.78 7.56
CA ILE A 16 8.76 -10.01 6.45
C ILE A 16 9.88 -9.23 5.76
N LEU A 17 9.95 -9.33 4.44
CA LEU A 17 10.84 -8.55 3.59
C LEU A 17 10.08 -7.38 2.95
N ALA A 18 10.63 -6.18 3.04
CA ALA A 18 10.14 -5.00 2.33
C ALA A 18 11.08 -4.66 1.14
N PRO A 19 10.85 -5.23 -0.04
CA PRO A 19 11.76 -5.04 -1.17
C PRO A 19 11.56 -3.68 -1.85
N SER A 20 12.65 -3.14 -2.40
CA SER A 20 12.60 -2.03 -3.35
C SER A 20 12.56 -2.59 -4.77
N ILE A 21 11.51 -2.24 -5.50
CA ILE A 21 11.28 -2.61 -6.90
C ILE A 21 11.09 -1.37 -7.81
N GLY A 22 11.55 -0.20 -7.36
CA GLY A 22 11.30 1.09 -8.00
C GLY A 22 10.21 1.92 -7.30
N ASN A 23 9.59 1.34 -6.26
CA ASN A 23 8.68 2.04 -5.35
C ASN A 23 9.45 3.08 -4.53
N VAL A 24 8.82 4.23 -4.30
CA VAL A 24 9.39 5.33 -3.52
C VAL A 24 8.44 5.77 -2.42
N HIS A 25 9.01 6.25 -1.31
CA HIS A 25 8.24 6.95 -0.28
C HIS A 25 8.11 8.43 -0.70
N GLY A 26 7.09 8.74 -1.49
CA GLY A 26 6.89 10.07 -2.04
C GLY A 26 5.60 10.17 -2.82
N ASP A 27 5.50 11.24 -3.60
CA ASP A 27 4.36 11.53 -4.45
C ASP A 27 4.67 11.07 -5.88
N TYR A 28 3.82 10.22 -6.43
CA TYR A 28 3.90 9.80 -7.85
C TYR A 28 3.11 10.73 -8.76
N GLY A 29 2.32 11.63 -8.17
CA GLY A 29 1.33 12.43 -8.89
C GLY A 29 0.02 11.67 -9.17
N PRO A 30 -0.98 12.35 -9.77
CA PRO A 30 -2.33 11.83 -9.91
C PRO A 30 -2.43 10.59 -10.83
N ALA A 31 -1.46 10.37 -11.70
CA ALA A 31 -1.41 9.21 -12.58
C ALA A 31 -0.75 7.97 -11.94
N GLY A 32 -0.21 8.11 -10.72
CA GLY A 32 0.55 7.05 -10.07
C GLY A 32 1.96 6.86 -10.64
N PRO A 33 2.61 5.71 -10.41
CA PRO A 33 3.94 5.43 -10.91
C PRO A 33 4.02 5.47 -12.44
N LYS A 34 5.10 6.03 -12.98
CA LYS A 34 5.34 6.05 -14.42
C LYS A 34 5.47 4.62 -14.97
N GLU A 35 5.13 4.45 -16.24
CA GLU A 35 5.36 3.18 -16.93
C GLU A 35 6.84 2.77 -16.83
N GLY A 36 7.08 1.49 -16.51
CA GLY A 36 8.42 0.96 -16.31
C GLY A 36 9.11 1.32 -14.99
N GLN A 37 8.54 2.19 -14.16
CA GLN A 37 9.13 2.55 -12.86
C GLN A 37 9.10 1.38 -11.88
N LEU A 38 8.03 0.59 -11.87
CA LEU A 38 7.90 -0.58 -11.00
C LEU A 38 8.35 -1.85 -11.74
N HIS A 39 9.33 -2.52 -11.19
CA HIS A 39 9.90 -3.75 -11.75
C HIS A 39 9.17 -4.99 -11.22
N TYR A 40 7.98 -5.31 -11.76
CA TYR A 40 7.17 -6.45 -11.34
C TYR A 40 7.90 -7.78 -11.50
N GLY A 41 8.63 -7.98 -12.61
CA GLY A 41 9.45 -9.19 -12.80
C GLY A 41 10.51 -9.38 -11.71
N ARG A 42 11.03 -8.29 -11.14
CA ARG A 42 11.91 -8.35 -9.97
C ARG A 42 11.14 -8.81 -8.73
N LEU A 43 9.92 -8.32 -8.51
CA LEU A 43 9.08 -8.74 -7.40
C LEU A 43 8.76 -10.23 -7.48
N GLU A 44 8.39 -10.72 -8.67
CA GLU A 44 8.14 -12.15 -8.95
C GLU A 44 9.39 -13.02 -8.72
N ALA A 45 10.57 -12.53 -9.14
CA ALA A 45 11.83 -13.24 -8.88
C ALA A 45 12.16 -13.29 -7.39
N ILE A 46 11.90 -12.21 -6.64
CA ILE A 46 12.06 -12.17 -5.19
C ILE A 46 11.09 -13.14 -4.52
N ASP A 47 9.81 -13.15 -4.89
CA ASP A 47 8.80 -14.08 -4.36
C ASP A 47 9.20 -15.54 -4.60
N LYS A 48 9.63 -15.86 -5.80
CA LYS A 48 10.15 -17.19 -6.15
C LYS A 48 11.36 -17.57 -5.30
N GLN A 49 12.29 -16.65 -5.08
CA GLN A 49 13.48 -16.88 -4.24
C GLN A 49 13.13 -17.05 -2.77
N ILE A 50 12.16 -16.31 -2.27
CA ILE A 50 11.61 -16.44 -0.92
C ILE A 50 11.02 -17.85 -0.69
N ASN A 51 10.31 -18.39 -1.67
CA ASN A 51 9.68 -19.70 -1.60
C ASN A 51 8.90 -19.92 -0.29
N LYS A 52 8.01 -19.01 0.05
CA LYS A 52 7.14 -19.00 1.24
C LYS A 52 7.85 -19.00 2.61
N ARG A 53 9.14 -18.78 2.67
CA ARG A 53 9.90 -18.72 3.95
C ARG A 53 9.64 -17.46 4.74
N VAL A 54 9.36 -16.35 4.06
CA VAL A 54 9.01 -15.05 4.66
C VAL A 54 7.93 -14.40 3.80
N LEU A 55 7.31 -13.34 4.31
CA LEU A 55 6.28 -12.60 3.60
C LEU A 55 6.86 -11.37 2.89
N ILE A 56 6.16 -10.86 1.87
CA ILE A 56 6.53 -9.62 1.19
C ILE A 56 5.59 -8.49 1.63
N ALA A 57 6.15 -7.41 2.22
CA ALA A 57 5.45 -6.16 2.47
C ALA A 57 5.89 -5.11 1.45
N LEU A 58 4.98 -4.56 0.67
CA LEU A 58 5.29 -3.49 -0.25
C LEU A 58 5.00 -2.14 0.38
N HIS A 59 6.02 -1.28 0.46
CA HIS A 59 5.96 0.09 0.93
C HIS A 59 5.88 1.08 -0.25
N GLY A 60 5.67 2.37 0.05
CA GLY A 60 5.64 3.41 -0.97
C GLY A 60 4.51 3.19 -1.99
N THR A 61 3.34 2.76 -1.54
CA THR A 61 2.19 2.44 -2.37
C THR A 61 1.17 3.58 -2.45
N ASN A 62 1.54 4.77 -1.95
CA ASN A 62 0.70 5.95 -2.09
C ASN A 62 0.49 6.26 -3.57
N ASP A 63 -0.70 6.74 -3.90
CA ASP A 63 -1.09 7.10 -5.25
C ASP A 63 -1.05 5.93 -6.28
N PHE A 64 -0.96 4.67 -5.82
CA PHE A 64 -1.09 3.53 -6.72
C PHE A 64 -2.54 3.41 -7.20
N PRO A 65 -2.78 3.42 -8.52
CA PRO A 65 -4.07 2.97 -9.07
C PRO A 65 -4.39 1.53 -8.64
N ALA A 66 -5.68 1.19 -8.61
CA ALA A 66 -6.13 -0.15 -8.21
C ALA A 66 -5.45 -1.27 -9.01
N GLU A 67 -5.27 -1.09 -10.32
CA GLU A 67 -4.64 -2.06 -11.21
C GLU A 67 -3.16 -2.30 -10.84
N VAL A 68 -2.44 -1.22 -10.49
CA VAL A 68 -1.04 -1.28 -10.05
C VAL A 68 -0.95 -2.04 -8.74
N MET A 69 -1.83 -1.73 -7.79
CA MET A 69 -1.90 -2.43 -6.50
C MET A 69 -2.17 -3.93 -6.69
N GLN A 70 -3.19 -4.27 -7.46
CA GLN A 70 -3.54 -5.66 -7.76
C GLN A 70 -2.43 -6.40 -8.51
N ARG A 71 -1.70 -5.71 -9.40
CA ARG A 71 -0.55 -6.31 -10.07
C ARG A 71 0.57 -6.62 -9.09
N CYS A 72 0.87 -5.74 -8.15
CA CYS A 72 1.85 -6.01 -7.09
C CYS A 72 1.46 -7.23 -6.24
N ILE A 73 0.17 -7.37 -5.92
CA ILE A 73 -0.36 -8.54 -5.18
C ILE A 73 -0.15 -9.82 -5.98
N ARG A 74 -0.52 -9.82 -7.27
CA ARG A 74 -0.30 -10.99 -8.15
C ARG A 74 1.17 -11.35 -8.32
N SER A 75 2.06 -10.38 -8.17
CA SER A 75 3.53 -10.57 -8.26
C SER A 75 4.18 -10.93 -6.90
N GLY A 76 3.39 -11.24 -5.86
CA GLY A 76 3.89 -11.79 -4.59
C GLY A 76 3.77 -10.88 -3.37
N ALA A 77 3.32 -9.63 -3.49
CA ALA A 77 3.11 -8.78 -2.32
C ALA A 77 1.88 -9.26 -1.52
N VAL A 78 2.05 -9.51 -0.22
CA VAL A 78 0.96 -9.99 0.67
C VAL A 78 0.55 -8.96 1.71
N LYS A 79 1.38 -7.94 1.97
CA LYS A 79 1.08 -6.81 2.85
C LYS A 79 1.34 -5.51 2.12
N LEU A 80 0.38 -4.61 2.21
CA LEU A 80 0.43 -3.29 1.60
C LEU A 80 0.18 -2.22 2.66
N ASN A 81 0.87 -1.08 2.55
CA ASN A 81 0.68 0.04 3.45
C ASN A 81 -0.13 1.13 2.74
N VAL A 82 -1.31 1.41 3.24
CA VAL A 82 -2.16 2.52 2.78
C VAL A 82 -2.25 3.55 3.91
N ASN A 83 -1.73 4.74 3.71
CA ASN A 83 -1.70 5.78 4.73
C ASN A 83 -2.16 7.15 4.18
N LYS A 84 -1.40 7.74 3.26
CA LYS A 84 -1.67 9.08 2.73
C LYS A 84 -3.10 9.22 2.21
N LEU A 85 -3.60 8.23 1.49
CA LEU A 85 -4.94 8.23 0.91
C LEU A 85 -6.04 8.28 1.97
N LEU A 86 -5.86 7.57 3.09
CA LEU A 86 -6.81 7.61 4.22
C LEU A 86 -6.79 8.96 4.92
N LEU A 87 -5.59 9.53 5.13
CA LEU A 87 -5.46 10.85 5.75
C LEU A 87 -6.02 11.96 4.87
N GLU A 88 -5.87 11.85 3.56
CA GLU A 88 -6.33 12.87 2.61
C GLU A 88 -7.85 13.03 2.61
N VAL A 89 -8.61 11.93 2.59
CA VAL A 89 -10.08 12.02 2.66
C VAL A 89 -10.55 12.63 3.98
N GLY A 90 -9.88 12.34 5.10
CA GLY A 90 -10.15 12.98 6.38
C GLY A 90 -9.79 14.48 6.39
N ASN A 91 -8.67 14.85 5.77
CA ASN A 91 -8.25 16.25 5.65
C ASN A 91 -9.20 17.06 4.75
N GLU A 92 -9.79 16.46 3.73
CA GLU A 92 -10.80 17.13 2.90
C GLU A 92 -12.04 17.50 3.71
N VAL A 93 -12.48 16.63 4.60
CA VAL A 93 -13.59 16.96 5.54
C VAL A 93 -13.22 18.16 6.38
N LEU A 94 -12.01 18.21 6.94
CA LEU A 94 -11.56 19.36 7.74
C LEU A 94 -11.52 20.63 6.89
N ARG A 95 -10.89 20.62 5.73
CA ARG A 95 -10.81 21.79 4.86
C ARG A 95 -12.17 22.38 4.51
N LYS A 96 -13.15 21.49 4.29
CA LYS A 96 -14.48 21.91 3.84
C LYS A 96 -15.42 22.33 4.97
N TYR A 97 -15.40 21.65 6.08
CA TYR A 97 -16.46 21.77 7.09
C TYR A 97 -16.01 22.33 8.43
N ALA A 98 -14.69 22.40 8.73
CA ALA A 98 -14.22 22.89 10.04
C ALA A 98 -14.72 24.29 10.41
N PRO A 99 -14.86 25.27 9.49
CA PRO A 99 -15.32 26.61 9.87
C PRO A 99 -16.77 26.68 10.36
N THR A 100 -17.62 25.67 10.02
CA THR A 100 -19.07 25.74 10.23
C THR A 100 -19.64 24.57 11.01
N THR A 101 -18.82 23.62 11.40
CA THR A 101 -19.28 22.34 12.00
C THR A 101 -18.70 22.15 13.38
N PRO A 102 -19.53 21.85 14.41
CA PRO A 102 -19.03 21.49 15.73
C PRO A 102 -18.05 20.32 15.70
N LEU A 103 -17.02 20.39 16.55
CA LEU A 103 -15.89 19.44 16.55
C LEU A 103 -16.35 17.97 16.62
N ALA A 104 -17.29 17.63 17.49
CA ALA A 104 -17.77 16.25 17.62
C ALA A 104 -18.32 15.71 16.29
N LYS A 105 -19.20 16.50 15.63
CA LYS A 105 -19.75 16.13 14.34
C LYS A 105 -18.68 16.05 13.24
N LEU A 106 -17.67 16.93 13.30
CA LEU A 106 -16.56 16.94 12.37
C LEU A 106 -15.72 15.65 12.47
N ILE A 107 -15.50 15.17 13.70
CA ILE A 107 -14.82 13.90 13.97
C ILE A 107 -15.62 12.73 13.40
N ASP A 108 -16.94 12.68 13.62
CA ASP A 108 -17.80 11.63 13.08
C ASP A 108 -17.73 11.59 11.53
N MET A 109 -17.78 12.75 10.89
CA MET A 109 -17.66 12.86 9.44
C MET A 109 -16.30 12.39 8.93
N GLN A 110 -15.20 12.69 9.65
CA GLN A 110 -13.87 12.18 9.29
C GLN A 110 -13.80 10.65 9.42
N MET A 111 -14.32 10.11 10.52
CA MET A 111 -14.35 8.66 10.75
C MET A 111 -15.10 7.93 9.64
N GLU A 112 -16.26 8.46 9.23
CA GLU A 112 -17.07 7.86 8.15
C GLU A 112 -16.33 7.80 6.81
N VAL A 113 -15.67 8.87 6.40
CA VAL A 113 -14.95 8.89 5.11
C VAL A 113 -13.68 8.04 5.14
N ILE A 114 -12.96 8.02 6.27
CA ILE A 114 -11.77 7.18 6.45
C ILE A 114 -12.18 5.70 6.46
N GLN A 115 -13.27 5.35 7.11
CA GLN A 115 -13.80 3.98 7.10
C GLN A 115 -14.14 3.54 5.67
N LYS A 116 -14.93 4.33 4.94
CA LYS A 116 -15.29 4.01 3.54
C LYS A 116 -14.08 3.83 2.64
N GLU A 117 -13.08 4.70 2.80
CA GLU A 117 -11.85 4.59 2.00
C GLU A 117 -11.04 3.35 2.41
N THR A 118 -11.03 3.00 3.69
CA THR A 118 -10.39 1.77 4.18
C THR A 118 -11.07 0.53 3.59
N GLU A 119 -12.40 0.47 3.64
CA GLU A 119 -13.20 -0.62 3.07
C GLU A 119 -12.93 -0.76 1.56
N ARG A 120 -12.89 0.35 0.83
CA ARG A 120 -12.55 0.37 -0.60
C ARG A 120 -11.17 -0.24 -0.87
N TRP A 121 -10.16 0.08 -0.04
CA TRP A 121 -8.83 -0.50 -0.20
C TRP A 121 -8.77 -1.97 0.20
N MET A 122 -9.55 -2.39 1.19
CA MET A 122 -9.70 -3.81 1.52
C MET A 122 -10.27 -4.60 0.34
N ASP A 123 -11.25 -4.04 -0.37
CA ASP A 123 -11.80 -4.64 -1.59
C ASP A 123 -10.75 -4.72 -2.70
N ILE A 124 -10.04 -3.64 -2.98
CA ILE A 124 -8.96 -3.60 -3.99
C ILE A 124 -7.88 -4.65 -3.69
N CYS A 125 -7.50 -4.78 -2.42
CA CYS A 125 -6.50 -5.75 -1.98
C CYS A 125 -7.04 -7.17 -1.88
N GLY A 126 -8.35 -7.38 -2.00
CA GLY A 126 -8.99 -8.68 -1.91
C GLY A 126 -8.97 -9.27 -0.50
N SER A 127 -8.92 -8.42 0.54
CA SER A 127 -8.93 -8.82 1.96
C SER A 127 -10.31 -8.77 2.61
N SER A 128 -11.32 -8.16 1.97
CA SER A 128 -12.69 -8.12 2.46
C SER A 128 -13.25 -9.53 2.69
N GLY A 129 -13.88 -9.73 3.86
CA GLY A 129 -14.51 -10.99 4.24
C GLY A 129 -13.54 -12.13 4.53
N LYS A 130 -12.26 -11.86 4.76
CA LYS A 130 -11.23 -12.87 5.05
C LYS A 130 -10.67 -12.80 6.47
N ALA A 131 -11.29 -12.02 7.34
CA ALA A 131 -10.95 -11.97 8.77
C ALA A 131 -11.69 -13.04 9.56
#